data_e100c03070f0ed991680557b60360a80
#
_entry.id   e100c03070f0ed991680557b60360a80
#
_cell.length_a   1.000
_cell.length_b   1.000
_cell.length_c   1.000
_cell.angle_alpha   90.00
_cell.angle_beta   90.00
_cell.angle_gamma   90.00
#
_symmetry.space_group_name_H-M   'P 1'
#
loop_
_entity.id
_entity.type
_entity.pdbx_description
1 polymer ?
#
loop_
_entity_poly.entity_id
_entity_poly.type
_entity_poly.pdbx_seq_one_letter_code
_entity_poly.pdbx_strand_id
1 'polypeptide(L)'
;MEVDEIFTKGSVPVAIAASVYGKDATWVRAGLITGYLPIGTATRNGKIITNIDQMDSRYGRINYYISPKKLYDETGYVWKGER
;
A
#
# COMPACT_ATOMS: atom_id res chain seq x y z
N MET A 1 20.20 14.91 8.90
CA MET A 1 19.64 13.55 8.96
C MET A 1 18.61 13.34 7.86
N GLU A 2 18.72 12.23 7.21
CA GLU A 2 17.76 11.92 6.17
C GLU A 2 16.45 11.46 6.76
N VAL A 3 15.36 11.95 6.21
CA VAL A 3 14.03 11.50 6.65
C VAL A 3 13.89 10.00 6.48
N ASP A 4 14.49 9.46 5.43
CA ASP A 4 14.38 8.03 5.14
C ASP A 4 14.99 7.15 6.24
N GLU A 5 15.85 7.72 7.08
CA GLU A 5 16.47 6.94 8.14
C GLU A 5 15.49 6.51 9.22
N ILE A 6 14.36 7.20 9.33
CA ILE A 6 13.36 6.83 10.33
C ILE A 6 12.35 5.82 9.82
N PHE A 7 12.43 5.46 8.55
CA PHE A 7 11.47 4.55 7.96
C PHE A 7 12.10 3.22 7.64
N THR A 8 11.40 2.14 7.97
CA THR A 8 11.82 0.79 7.66
C THR A 8 11.68 0.54 6.17
N LYS A 9 12.64 -0.17 5.60
CA LYS A 9 12.52 -0.60 4.21
C LYS A 9 11.47 -1.69 4.11
N GLY A 10 10.87 -1.81 2.95
CA GLY A 10 9.88 -2.82 2.69
C GLY A 10 8.51 -2.21 2.52
N SER A 11 7.52 -3.07 2.51
CA SER A 11 6.14 -2.67 2.27
C SER A 11 5.33 -2.77 3.54
N VAL A 12 4.54 -1.74 3.82
CA VAL A 12 3.60 -1.78 4.93
C VAL A 12 2.51 -2.81 4.59
N PRO A 13 2.19 -3.74 5.49
CA PRO A 13 1.11 -4.68 5.23
C PRO A 13 -0.21 -3.96 5.00
N VAL A 14 -1.02 -4.48 4.08
CA VAL A 14 -2.32 -3.87 3.78
C VAL A 14 -3.18 -3.76 5.04
N ALA A 15 -3.14 -4.77 5.90
CA ALA A 15 -3.95 -4.75 7.13
C ALA A 15 -3.55 -3.61 8.05
N ILE A 16 -2.26 -3.28 8.11
CA ILE A 16 -1.78 -2.17 8.93
C ILE A 16 -2.31 -0.85 8.37
N ALA A 17 -2.19 -0.66 7.05
CA ALA A 17 -2.69 0.55 6.42
C ALA A 17 -4.19 0.70 6.62
N ALA A 18 -4.94 -0.40 6.49
CA ALA A 18 -6.37 -0.37 6.71
C ALA A 18 -6.70 0.11 8.13
N SER A 19 -5.98 -0.40 9.11
CA SER A 19 -6.17 0.00 10.49
C SER A 19 -5.90 1.50 10.69
N VAL A 20 -4.84 2.01 10.05
CA VAL A 20 -4.47 3.42 10.17
C VAL A 20 -5.58 4.32 9.63
N TYR A 21 -6.20 3.92 8.53
CA TYR A 21 -7.27 4.70 7.93
C TYR A 21 -8.64 4.41 8.54
N GLY A 22 -8.75 3.38 9.38
CA GLY A 22 -10.04 2.98 9.93
C GLY A 22 -10.95 2.36 8.90
N LYS A 23 -10.38 1.68 7.91
CA LYS A 23 -11.11 1.05 6.83
C LYS A 23 -10.74 -0.42 6.73
N ASP A 24 -11.37 -1.15 5.82
CA ASP A 24 -11.01 -2.55 5.64
C ASP A 24 -9.96 -2.71 4.55
N ALA A 25 -9.43 -3.92 4.44
CA ALA A 25 -8.35 -4.19 3.50
C ALA A 25 -8.78 -3.98 2.05
N THR A 26 -10.02 -4.30 1.73
CA THR A 26 -10.52 -4.13 0.37
C THR A 26 -10.50 -2.67 -0.04
N TRP A 27 -10.86 -1.77 0.88
CA TRP A 27 -10.81 -0.34 0.61
C TRP A 27 -9.40 0.11 0.29
N VAL A 28 -8.41 -0.38 1.04
CA VAL A 28 -7.02 -0.03 0.80
C VAL A 28 -6.55 -0.54 -0.56
N ARG A 29 -6.85 -1.81 -0.86
CA ARG A 29 -6.44 -2.38 -2.14
C ARG A 29 -7.03 -1.61 -3.31
N ALA A 30 -8.33 -1.29 -3.23
CA ALA A 30 -8.97 -0.51 -4.28
C ALA A 30 -8.34 0.87 -4.41
N GLY A 31 -7.99 1.48 -3.28
CA GLY A 31 -7.35 2.79 -3.31
C GLY A 31 -5.99 2.78 -3.97
N LEU A 32 -5.22 1.71 -3.74
CA LEU A 32 -3.91 1.58 -4.38
C LEU A 32 -4.07 1.40 -5.89
N ILE A 33 -5.06 0.62 -6.31
CA ILE A 33 -5.27 0.37 -7.74
C ILE A 33 -5.76 1.62 -8.44
N THR A 34 -6.75 2.30 -7.88
CA THR A 34 -7.37 3.45 -8.55
C THR A 34 -6.60 4.75 -8.35
N GLY A 35 -5.67 4.76 -7.39
CA GLY A 35 -4.81 5.92 -7.17
C GLY A 35 -5.32 6.93 -6.17
N TYR A 36 -6.49 6.73 -5.57
CA TYR A 36 -6.92 7.71 -4.58
C TYR A 36 -6.23 7.53 -3.23
N LEU A 37 -5.47 6.43 -3.06
CA LEU A 37 -4.54 6.32 -1.94
C LEU A 37 -3.13 6.42 -2.50
N PRO A 38 -2.52 7.59 -2.50
CA PRO A 38 -1.21 7.76 -3.14
C PRO A 38 -0.08 7.30 -2.22
N ILE A 39 -0.20 6.12 -1.66
CA ILE A 39 0.78 5.59 -0.72
C ILE A 39 1.50 4.36 -1.28
N GLY A 40 1.11 3.90 -2.46
CA GLY A 40 1.75 2.73 -3.02
C GLY A 40 1.15 2.34 -4.35
N THR A 41 1.43 1.11 -4.75
CA THR A 41 0.98 0.59 -6.05
C THR A 41 0.51 -0.84 -5.93
N ALA A 42 -0.21 -1.30 -6.94
CA ALA A 42 -0.58 -2.69 -7.09
C ALA A 42 -0.03 -3.20 -8.42
N THR A 43 0.57 -4.38 -8.43
CA THR A 43 1.16 -4.93 -9.66
C THR A 43 0.74 -6.38 -9.84
N ARG A 44 0.72 -6.80 -11.10
CA ARG A 44 0.51 -8.18 -11.48
C ARG A 44 1.53 -8.51 -12.57
N ASN A 45 2.33 -9.55 -12.33
CA ASN A 45 3.38 -9.95 -13.27
C ASN A 45 4.30 -8.77 -13.61
N GLY A 46 4.60 -7.94 -12.62
CA GLY A 46 5.51 -6.82 -12.78
C GLY A 46 4.92 -5.59 -13.43
N LYS A 47 3.63 -5.61 -13.77
CA LYS A 47 2.99 -4.46 -14.40
C LYS A 47 2.02 -3.80 -13.43
N ILE A 48 2.03 -2.48 -13.39
CA ILE A 48 1.11 -1.72 -12.53
C ILE A 48 -0.30 -1.89 -13.06
N ILE A 49 -1.23 -2.21 -12.15
CA ILE A 49 -2.64 -2.27 -12.51
C ILE A 49 -3.32 -1.03 -11.96
N THR A 50 -4.24 -0.47 -12.74
CA THR A 50 -4.90 0.79 -12.40
C THR A 50 -6.41 0.72 -12.50
N ASN A 51 -6.96 -0.41 -12.90
CA ASN A 51 -8.38 -0.59 -13.09
C ASN A 51 -8.93 -1.56 -12.06
N ILE A 52 -10.00 -1.18 -11.37
CA ILE A 52 -10.58 -1.99 -10.31
C ILE A 52 -11.02 -3.36 -10.83
N ASP A 53 -11.38 -3.45 -12.11
CA ASP A 53 -11.75 -4.73 -12.71
C ASP A 53 -10.60 -5.71 -12.73
N GLN A 54 -9.37 -5.22 -12.61
CA GLN A 54 -8.19 -6.07 -12.61
C GLN A 54 -7.93 -6.72 -11.26
N MET A 55 -8.73 -6.44 -10.25
CA MET A 55 -8.57 -7.04 -8.94
C MET A 55 -8.90 -8.53 -8.90
N ASP A 56 -9.52 -9.05 -9.94
CA ASP A 56 -9.94 -10.44 -9.96
C ASP A 56 -8.71 -11.36 -9.92
N SER A 57 -8.62 -12.16 -8.86
CA SER A 57 -7.46 -13.02 -8.64
C SER A 57 -7.38 -14.17 -9.65
N ARG A 58 -8.41 -14.38 -10.45
CA ARG A 58 -8.36 -15.41 -11.49
C ARG A 58 -7.27 -15.13 -12.52
N TYR A 59 -6.86 -13.86 -12.65
CA TYR A 59 -5.86 -13.48 -13.64
C TYR A 59 -4.45 -13.44 -13.06
N GLY A 60 -4.28 -13.95 -11.86
CA GLY A 60 -2.98 -14.00 -11.23
C GLY A 60 -2.94 -13.20 -9.94
N ARG A 61 -1.89 -13.46 -9.18
CA ARG A 61 -1.73 -12.82 -7.88
C ARG A 61 -1.37 -11.36 -8.05
N ILE A 62 -1.97 -10.51 -7.23
CA ILE A 62 -1.66 -9.09 -7.20
C ILE A 62 -0.74 -8.83 -6.01
N ASN A 63 0.33 -8.10 -6.25
CA ASN A 63 1.24 -7.67 -5.21
C ASN A 63 0.96 -6.21 -4.89
N TYR A 64 0.78 -5.91 -3.61
CA TYR A 64 0.51 -4.54 -3.16
C TYR A 64 1.74 -4.03 -2.43
N TYR A 65 2.25 -2.91 -2.89
CA TYR A 65 3.36 -2.25 -2.22
C TYR A 65 2.86 -0.95 -1.61
N ILE A 66 3.13 -0.76 -0.31
CA ILE A 66 2.77 0.47 0.39
C ILE A 66 4.04 1.06 0.97
N SER A 67 4.37 2.27 0.53
CA SER A 67 5.58 2.95 0.98
C SER A 67 5.40 3.45 2.41
N PRO A 68 6.30 3.08 3.33
CA PRO A 68 6.22 3.60 4.70
C PRO A 68 6.28 5.13 4.76
N LYS A 69 7.12 5.74 3.91
CA LYS A 69 7.26 7.19 3.90
C LYS A 69 6.00 7.86 3.39
N LYS A 70 5.42 7.33 2.31
CA LYS A 70 4.21 7.93 1.75
C LYS A 70 3.03 7.78 2.70
N LEU A 71 2.95 6.65 3.40
CA LEU A 71 1.91 6.48 4.41
C LEU A 71 2.07 7.52 5.51
N TYR A 72 3.30 7.76 5.94
CA TYR A 72 3.56 8.79 6.94
C TYR A 72 3.16 10.18 6.43
N ASP A 73 3.48 10.48 5.17
CA ASP A 73 3.16 11.78 4.59
C ASP A 73 1.65 12.03 4.58
N GLU A 74 0.87 10.96 4.40
CA GLU A 74 -0.59 11.10 4.33
C GLU A 74 -1.28 11.05 5.68
N THR A 75 -0.72 10.31 6.63
CA THR A 75 -1.43 10.02 7.88
C THR A 75 -0.67 10.39 9.15
N GLY A 76 0.63 10.60 9.05
CA GLY A 76 1.47 10.81 10.22
C GLY A 76 1.89 9.54 10.93
N TYR A 77 1.45 8.39 10.45
CA TYR A 77 1.78 7.11 11.08
C TYR A 77 3.16 6.63 10.65
N VAL A 78 3.99 6.27 11.62
CA VAL A 78 5.32 5.72 11.34
C VAL A 78 5.28 4.21 11.51
N TRP A 79 5.47 3.48 10.40
CA TRP A 79 5.55 2.02 10.44
C TRP A 79 6.99 1.62 10.65
N LYS A 80 7.25 0.83 11.66
CA LYS A 80 8.61 0.47 12.06
C LYS A 80 8.97 -0.97 11.71
N GLY A 81 8.23 -1.55 10.81
CA GLY A 81 8.48 -2.91 10.40
C GLY A 81 7.71 -3.90 11.24
N GLU A 82 7.76 -5.16 10.83
CA GLU A 82 7.08 -6.22 11.55
C GLU A 82 7.91 -6.71 12.70
N ARG A 83 7.21 -7.21 13.71
CA ARG A 83 7.87 -7.71 14.91
C ARG A 83 7.64 -9.19 15.06
#